data_f322fdc1f223b77cef4109a3040ecc42
#
_entry.id   f322fdc1f223b77cef4109a3040ecc42
#
_cell.length_a   1.000
_cell.length_b   1.000
_cell.length_c   1.000
_cell.angle_alpha   90.00
_cell.angle_beta   90.00
_cell.angle_gamma   90.00
#
_symmetry.space_group_name_H-M   'P 1'
#
loop_
_entity.id
_entity.type
_entity.pdbx_description
1 polymer ?
#
loop_
_entity_poly.entity_id
_entity_poly.type
_entity_poly.pdbx_seq_one_letter_code
_entity_poly.pdbx_strand_id
1 'polypeptide(L)'
;MFNEFEESIPDRFTWDIVNGKCRAIWLPNRLGNVGLRFEIGFLVFGDRPTTVIKKYEITDVMKESLSSFIQTYWSGAGFTSEAEAVDYYKENSSHEFATKGFIYIFRRVD
;
A
#
# COMPACT_ATOMS: atom_id res chain seq x y z
N MET A 1 11.33 14.82 -4.03
CA MET A 1 9.93 15.06 -4.40
C MET A 1 9.19 13.75 -4.47
N PHE A 2 8.01 13.68 -3.85
CA PHE A 2 7.20 12.47 -3.87
C PHE A 2 6.28 12.48 -5.08
N ASN A 3 6.04 11.31 -5.67
CA ASN A 3 5.07 11.16 -6.76
C ASN A 3 3.66 10.97 -6.18
N GLU A 4 2.65 11.07 -7.03
CA GLU A 4 1.24 10.94 -6.59
C GLU A 4 0.95 9.59 -5.96
N PHE A 5 1.59 8.53 -6.42
CA PHE A 5 1.42 7.20 -5.85
C PHE A 5 1.88 7.15 -4.39
N GLU A 6 3.08 7.68 -4.10
CA GLU A 6 3.60 7.73 -2.73
C GLU A 6 2.68 8.50 -1.79
N GLU A 7 2.21 9.67 -2.24
CA GLU A 7 1.34 10.53 -1.43
C GLU A 7 -0.03 9.90 -1.16
N SER A 8 -0.46 8.96 -2.00
CA SER A 8 -1.75 8.29 -1.88
C SER A 8 -1.72 7.06 -0.99
N ILE A 9 -0.53 6.60 -0.57
CA ILE A 9 -0.42 5.45 0.34
C ILE A 9 -0.90 5.88 1.73
N PRO A 10 -1.97 5.25 2.26
CA PRO A 10 -2.42 5.55 3.62
C PRO A 10 -1.35 5.23 4.67
N ASP A 11 -1.26 6.05 5.70
CA ASP A 11 -0.24 5.91 6.76
C ASP A 11 -0.22 4.53 7.41
N ARG A 12 -1.38 3.90 7.53
CA ARG A 12 -1.48 2.54 8.06
C ARG A 12 -0.55 1.57 7.33
N PHE A 13 -0.46 1.69 6.00
CA PHE A 13 0.30 0.76 5.18
C PHE A 13 1.79 1.07 5.12
N THR A 14 2.17 2.30 5.37
CA THR A 14 3.56 2.75 5.23
C THR A 14 4.51 1.91 6.08
N TRP A 15 4.18 1.72 7.35
CA TRP A 15 5.02 0.96 8.27
C TRP A 15 5.04 -0.53 7.92
N ASP A 16 3.90 -1.08 7.53
CA ASP A 16 3.81 -2.49 7.13
C ASP A 16 4.57 -2.77 5.84
N ILE A 17 4.61 -1.82 4.91
CA ILE A 17 5.43 -1.92 3.70
C ILE A 17 6.90 -2.02 4.08
N VAL A 18 7.38 -1.13 4.94
CA VAL A 18 8.77 -1.10 5.37
C VAL A 18 9.17 -2.40 6.08
N ASN A 19 8.26 -2.98 6.84
CA ASN A 19 8.49 -4.24 7.57
C ASN A 19 8.26 -5.49 6.71
N GLY A 20 7.92 -5.34 5.44
CA GLY A 20 7.69 -6.46 4.53
C GLY A 20 6.36 -7.18 4.70
N LYS A 21 5.46 -6.64 5.53
CA LYS A 21 4.13 -7.22 5.77
C LYS A 21 3.11 -6.83 4.70
N CYS A 22 3.29 -5.68 4.06
CA CYS A 22 2.39 -5.19 3.02
C CYS A 22 3.12 -5.17 1.68
N ARG A 23 2.58 -5.90 0.70
CA ARG A 23 3.12 -5.99 -0.67
C ARG A 23 2.07 -5.64 -1.72
N ALA A 24 0.87 -5.34 -1.30
CA ALA A 24 -0.23 -5.00 -2.18
C ALA A 24 -1.11 -3.94 -1.52
N ILE A 25 -1.53 -2.95 -2.29
CA ILE A 25 -2.49 -1.94 -1.85
C ILE A 25 -3.52 -1.70 -2.93
N TRP A 26 -4.70 -1.23 -2.52
CA TRP A 26 -5.77 -0.81 -3.42
C TRP A 26 -5.95 0.69 -3.34
N LEU A 27 -6.01 1.35 -4.51
CA LEU A 27 -6.32 2.77 -4.62
C LEU A 27 -7.44 2.96 -5.64
N PRO A 28 -8.32 3.97 -5.44
CA PRO A 28 -9.46 4.19 -6.32
C PRO A 28 -9.06 4.69 -7.72
N ASN A 29 -7.91 5.32 -7.85
CA ASN A 29 -7.43 5.90 -9.11
C ASN A 29 -6.13 5.23 -9.56
N ARG A 30 -5.90 5.23 -10.87
CA ARG A 30 -4.65 4.75 -11.42
C ARG A 30 -3.58 5.85 -11.32
N LEU A 31 -2.69 5.72 -10.36
CA LEU A 31 -1.65 6.71 -10.06
C LEU A 31 -0.24 6.21 -10.43
N GLY A 32 -0.11 5.00 -10.93
CA GLY A 32 1.17 4.44 -11.31
C GLY A 32 1.01 3.27 -12.25
N ASN A 33 2.11 2.89 -12.89
CA ASN A 33 2.20 1.76 -13.81
C ASN A 33 3.27 0.78 -13.36
N VAL A 34 3.27 -0.41 -13.95
CA VAL A 34 4.35 -1.37 -13.77
C VAL A 34 5.68 -0.69 -14.09
N GLY A 35 6.67 -0.85 -13.22
CA GLY A 35 7.97 -0.23 -13.33
C GLY A 35 8.12 1.10 -12.59
N LEU A 36 7.02 1.71 -12.12
CA LEU A 36 7.11 2.90 -11.30
C LEU A 36 7.86 2.58 -10.01
N ARG A 37 8.85 3.41 -9.68
CA ARG A 37 9.58 3.31 -8.42
C ARG A 37 9.10 4.37 -7.46
N PHE A 38 9.03 4.00 -6.19
CA PHE A 38 8.64 4.89 -5.11
C PHE A 38 9.49 4.65 -3.87
N GLU A 39 9.51 5.63 -2.98
CA GLU A 39 10.31 5.56 -1.78
C GLU A 39 9.45 5.79 -0.54
N ILE A 40 9.82 5.14 0.55
CA ILE A 40 9.24 5.38 1.87
C ILE A 40 10.39 5.76 2.79
N GLY A 41 10.30 6.97 3.36
CA GLY A 41 11.26 7.47 4.33
C GLY A 41 10.67 7.43 5.72
N PHE A 42 11.49 7.11 6.72
CA PHE A 42 11.09 7.14 8.12
C PHE A 42 12.27 7.49 9.01
N LEU A 43 11.95 8.05 10.18
CA LEU A 43 12.95 8.42 11.16
C LEU A 43 13.22 7.27 12.12
N VAL A 44 14.49 7.00 12.34
CA VAL A 44 14.94 6.07 13.37
C VAL A 44 15.55 6.91 14.49
N PHE A 45 15.04 6.76 15.69
CA PHE A 45 15.53 7.49 16.86
C PHE A 45 16.54 6.62 17.61
N GLY A 46 17.69 7.21 17.89
CA GLY A 46 18.77 6.65 18.66
C GLY A 46 19.60 7.80 19.22
N ASP A 47 20.91 7.65 19.33
CA ASP A 47 21.80 8.75 19.75
C ASP A 47 21.70 9.93 18.79
N ARG A 48 21.48 9.64 17.51
CA ARG A 48 21.23 10.65 16.48
C ARG A 48 20.02 10.21 15.64
N PRO A 49 19.01 11.10 15.48
CA PRO A 49 17.91 10.82 14.56
C PRO A 49 18.47 10.64 13.14
N THR A 50 18.10 9.53 12.50
CA THR A 50 18.55 9.20 11.15
C THR A 50 17.35 8.92 10.27
N THR A 51 17.32 9.49 9.07
CA THR A 51 16.32 9.16 8.06
C THR A 51 16.77 7.91 7.31
N VAL A 52 15.89 6.92 7.27
CA VAL A 52 16.10 5.70 6.48
C VAL A 52 15.11 5.73 5.33
N ILE A 53 15.60 5.46 4.12
CA ILE A 53 14.79 5.43 2.91
C ILE A 53 14.82 4.02 2.34
N LYS A 54 13.63 3.47 2.08
CA LYS A 54 13.44 2.18 1.41
C LYS A 54 12.86 2.42 0.03
N LYS A 55 13.33 1.68 -0.96
CA LYS A 55 12.94 1.84 -2.36
C LYS A 55 12.17 0.62 -2.84
N TYR A 56 11.13 0.87 -3.62
CA TYR A 56 10.21 -0.15 -4.12
C TYR A 56 9.91 0.08 -5.59
N GLU A 57 9.44 -0.97 -6.25
CA GLU A 57 9.01 -0.93 -7.65
C GLU A 57 7.68 -1.65 -7.80
N ILE A 58 6.74 -1.04 -8.51
CA ILE A 58 5.46 -1.67 -8.84
C ILE A 58 5.73 -2.77 -9.88
N THR A 59 5.31 -4.00 -9.55
CA THR A 59 5.48 -5.15 -10.44
C THR A 59 4.20 -5.53 -11.17
N ASP A 60 3.02 -5.21 -10.61
CA ASP A 60 1.73 -5.48 -11.21
C ASP A 60 0.73 -4.39 -10.87
N VAL A 61 -0.17 -4.11 -11.82
CA VAL A 61 -1.32 -3.22 -11.63
C VAL A 61 -2.53 -3.91 -12.23
N MET A 62 -3.58 -4.08 -11.42
CA MET A 62 -4.80 -4.76 -11.85
C MET A 62 -6.02 -3.90 -11.51
N LYS A 63 -6.98 -3.84 -12.44
CA LYS A 63 -8.25 -3.15 -12.19
C LYS A 63 -9.21 -4.12 -11.53
N GLU A 64 -9.55 -3.85 -10.27
CA GLU A 64 -10.42 -4.72 -9.47
C GLU A 64 -11.21 -3.90 -8.46
N SER A 65 -12.34 -4.46 -8.01
CA SER A 65 -13.12 -3.85 -6.93
C SER A 65 -12.38 -3.94 -5.59
N LEU A 66 -12.72 -3.05 -4.68
CA LEU A 66 -12.20 -3.11 -3.30
C LEU A 66 -12.57 -4.45 -2.65
N SER A 67 -13.77 -4.95 -2.90
CA SER A 67 -14.21 -6.26 -2.40
C SER A 67 -13.30 -7.40 -2.88
N SER A 68 -12.97 -7.43 -4.17
CA SER A 68 -12.04 -8.43 -4.71
C SER A 68 -10.65 -8.32 -4.11
N PHE A 69 -10.17 -7.10 -3.90
CA PHE A 69 -8.89 -6.86 -3.25
C PHE A 69 -8.89 -7.44 -1.83
N ILE A 70 -9.90 -7.13 -1.04
CA ILE A 70 -9.99 -7.61 0.35
C ILE A 70 -9.99 -9.14 0.37
N GLN A 71 -10.83 -9.78 -0.45
CA GLN A 71 -10.98 -11.24 -0.47
C GLN A 71 -9.69 -11.96 -0.85
N THR A 72 -8.94 -11.41 -1.80
CA THR A 72 -7.77 -12.07 -2.38
C THR A 72 -6.47 -11.65 -1.71
N TYR A 73 -6.34 -10.38 -1.33
CA TYR A 73 -5.07 -9.79 -0.94
C TYR A 73 -5.01 -9.26 0.49
N TRP A 74 -5.97 -9.60 1.36
CA TRP A 74 -5.95 -9.11 2.74
C TRP A 74 -4.60 -9.43 3.44
N SER A 75 -4.07 -10.62 3.24
CA SER A 75 -2.79 -11.03 3.81
C SER A 75 -1.62 -10.24 3.18
N GLY A 76 -1.60 -10.13 1.85
CA GLY A 76 -0.58 -9.36 1.14
C GLY A 76 -0.62 -7.86 1.44
N ALA A 77 -1.73 -7.36 1.92
CA ALA A 77 -1.89 -5.98 2.35
C ALA A 77 -1.47 -5.73 3.82
N GLY A 78 -1.10 -6.79 4.53
CA GLY A 78 -0.63 -6.69 5.91
C GLY A 78 -1.69 -6.88 6.98
N PHE A 79 -2.91 -7.27 6.61
CA PHE A 79 -3.95 -7.57 7.60
C PHE A 79 -3.76 -8.97 8.17
N THR A 80 -4.23 -9.19 9.39
CA THR A 80 -4.14 -10.48 10.08
C THR A 80 -5.30 -11.40 9.75
N SER A 81 -6.39 -10.86 9.20
CA SER A 81 -7.56 -11.61 8.75
C SER A 81 -8.34 -10.81 7.72
N GLU A 82 -9.20 -11.50 6.96
CA GLU A 82 -10.12 -10.83 6.03
C GLU A 82 -11.07 -9.91 6.79
N ALA A 83 -11.56 -10.34 7.96
CA ALA A 83 -12.44 -9.54 8.80
C ALA A 83 -11.79 -8.21 9.24
N GLU A 84 -10.51 -8.23 9.59
CA GLU A 84 -9.77 -7.02 9.93
C GLU A 84 -9.73 -6.06 8.74
N ALA A 85 -9.49 -6.57 7.53
CA ALA A 85 -9.47 -5.76 6.32
C ALA A 85 -10.83 -5.12 6.04
N VAL A 86 -11.92 -5.90 6.17
CA VAL A 86 -13.29 -5.39 6.01
C VAL A 86 -13.56 -4.26 7.00
N ASP A 87 -13.23 -4.46 8.26
CA ASP A 87 -13.46 -3.45 9.30
C ASP A 87 -12.67 -2.17 9.03
N TYR A 88 -11.42 -2.32 8.64
CA TYR A 88 -10.58 -1.15 8.30
C TYR A 88 -11.20 -0.32 7.18
N TYR A 89 -11.62 -0.95 6.09
CA TYR A 89 -12.17 -0.21 4.94
C TYR A 89 -13.57 0.33 5.21
N LYS A 90 -14.37 -0.30 6.07
CA LYS A 90 -15.64 0.28 6.52
C LYS A 90 -15.44 1.60 7.27
N GLU A 91 -14.41 1.69 8.09
CA GLU A 91 -14.15 2.85 8.94
C GLU A 91 -13.37 3.94 8.21
N ASN A 92 -12.48 3.59 7.29
CA ASN A 92 -11.50 4.51 6.74
C ASN A 92 -11.67 4.82 5.26
N SER A 93 -12.53 4.11 4.54
CA SER A 93 -12.77 4.36 3.12
C SER A 93 -14.10 5.06 2.90
N SER A 94 -14.10 6.07 2.02
CA SER A 94 -15.33 6.69 1.54
C SER A 94 -15.92 5.94 0.34
N HIS A 95 -15.24 4.90 -0.14
CA HIS A 95 -15.67 4.13 -1.30
C HIS A 95 -16.46 2.89 -0.91
N GLU A 96 -17.47 2.57 -1.70
CA GLU A 96 -18.21 1.32 -1.54
C GLU A 96 -17.32 0.12 -1.93
N PHE A 97 -17.60 -1.05 -1.39
CA PHE A 97 -16.82 -2.26 -1.66
C PHE A 97 -16.90 -2.71 -3.13
N ALA A 98 -17.96 -2.36 -3.82
CA ALA A 98 -18.11 -2.66 -5.24
C ALA A 98 -17.34 -1.68 -6.15
N THR A 99 -16.77 -0.60 -5.59
CA THR A 99 -16.03 0.40 -6.35
C THR A 99 -14.85 -0.23 -7.06
N LYS A 100 -14.75 -0.02 -8.36
CA LYS A 100 -13.59 -0.44 -9.15
C LYS A 100 -12.45 0.55 -8.93
N GLY A 101 -11.30 0.01 -8.61
CA GLY A 101 -10.07 0.76 -8.45
C GLY A 101 -8.92 -0.06 -9.00
N PHE A 102 -7.74 0.07 -8.39
CA PHE A 102 -6.54 -0.59 -8.89
C PHE A 102 -5.78 -1.24 -7.73
N ILE A 103 -5.37 -2.48 -7.95
CA ILE A 103 -4.49 -3.21 -7.04
C ILE A 103 -3.08 -3.03 -7.56
N TYR A 104 -2.20 -2.54 -6.67
CA TYR A 104 -0.77 -2.38 -6.96
C TYR A 104 0.01 -3.42 -6.17
N ILE A 105 0.78 -4.22 -6.87
CA ILE A 105 1.71 -5.16 -6.25
C ILE A 105 3.11 -4.62 -6.47
N PHE A 106 3.93 -4.64 -5.44
CA PHE A 106 5.26 -4.06 -5.47
C PHE A 106 6.26 -4.91 -4.71
N ARG A 107 7.54 -4.65 -4.97
CA ARG A 107 8.66 -5.32 -4.31
C ARG A 107 9.72 -4.31 -3.92
N ARG A 108 10.53 -4.67 -2.95
CA ARG A 108 11.70 -3.88 -2.56
C ARG A 108 12.81 -4.02 -3.61
N VAL A 109 13.49 -2.91 -3.92
CA VAL A 109 14.54 -2.87 -4.97
C VAL A 109 15.89 -2.31 -4.49
N ASP A 110 16.07 -2.13 -3.19
CA ASP A 110 17.36 -1.67 -2.63
C ASP A 110 18.09 -2.74 -1.83
#